data_9b9b9257a1260b04282dd18770bfb4d1
#
_entry.id   9b9b9257a1260b04282dd18770bfb4d1
#
_cell.length_a   1.000
_cell.length_b   1.000
_cell.length_c   1.000
_cell.angle_alpha   90.00
_cell.angle_beta   90.00
_cell.angle_gamma   90.00
#
_symmetry.space_group_name_H-M   'P 1'
#
loop_
_entity.id
_entity.type
_entity.pdbx_description
1 polymer ?
#
loop_
_entity_poly.entity_id
_entity_poly.type
_entity_poly.pdbx_seq_one_letter_code
_entity_poly.pdbx_strand_id
1 'polypeptide(L)'
;MQHQFRTTSHDLTGLFNGVNLFSTLMKRIEEQSTIDSIRYNPDKYKGDAFEFFVELFLTINPVDNRVGVYNYKPLPSHKDNGADGIGENMDGDNCVVQVKYRGNTDYLLTANEDRLSNLIVAGSLLGVNFDMNKKNNFRHFVFTTAKSLHFYTDEQMFKGKVKCFGYEEFRKLLDNNIHFWSKCREIVRELDPRHKLIEV
;
A
#
# COMPACT_ATOMS: atom_id res chain seq x y z
N MET A 1 -2.09 20.05 -7.27
CA MET A 1 -2.40 19.79 -5.84
C MET A 1 -1.25 19.00 -5.27
N GLN A 2 -0.58 19.52 -4.25
CA GLN A 2 0.56 18.84 -3.65
C GLN A 2 0.04 17.62 -2.90
N HIS A 3 0.52 16.41 -3.21
CA HIS A 3 0.11 15.18 -2.55
C HIS A 3 0.57 15.22 -1.08
N GLN A 4 -0.33 14.95 -0.15
CA GLN A 4 -0.03 14.96 1.28
C GLN A 4 0.22 13.53 1.74
N PHE A 5 1.50 13.17 1.91
CA PHE A 5 1.89 11.86 2.44
C PHE A 5 1.54 11.73 3.92
N ARG A 6 1.27 10.49 4.35
CA ARG A 6 1.03 10.17 5.75
C ARG A 6 2.28 10.48 6.57
N THR A 7 2.12 11.21 7.67
CA THR A 7 3.22 11.44 8.59
C THR A 7 3.56 10.13 9.32
N THR A 8 4.78 9.65 9.18
CA THR A 8 5.31 8.52 9.94
C THR A 8 6.38 8.98 10.92
N SER A 9 6.50 8.29 12.07
CA SER A 9 7.56 8.53 13.04
C SER A 9 8.93 7.99 12.61
N HIS A 10 8.99 7.24 11.51
CA HIS A 10 10.20 6.63 10.97
C HIS A 10 10.80 7.49 9.85
N ASP A 11 12.12 7.54 9.78
CA ASP A 11 12.82 8.08 8.62
C ASP A 11 12.89 6.99 7.53
N LEU A 12 12.01 7.13 6.53
CA LEU A 12 11.90 6.19 5.42
C LEU A 12 12.60 6.67 4.14
N THR A 13 13.22 7.84 4.18
CA THR A 13 13.76 8.48 2.96
C THR A 13 14.91 7.70 2.32
N GLY A 14 15.72 7.02 3.13
CA GLY A 14 16.85 6.19 2.66
C GLY A 14 16.47 4.86 2.01
N LEU A 15 15.24 4.37 2.20
CA LEU A 15 14.81 3.05 1.72
C LEU A 15 14.93 2.86 0.21
N PHE A 16 14.74 3.93 -0.57
CA PHE A 16 14.64 3.87 -2.02
C PHE A 16 15.96 4.08 -2.76
N ASN A 17 17.05 4.38 -2.04
CA ASN A 17 18.35 4.65 -2.64
C ASN A 17 18.88 3.43 -3.40
N GLY A 18 19.09 3.54 -4.72
CA GLY A 18 19.60 2.46 -5.58
C GLY A 18 18.65 1.27 -5.75
N VAL A 19 17.38 1.38 -5.37
CA VAL A 19 16.37 0.35 -5.59
C VAL A 19 15.89 0.40 -7.04
N ASN A 20 15.89 -0.76 -7.72
CA ASN A 20 15.34 -0.97 -9.06
C ASN A 20 14.49 -2.24 -9.15
N LEU A 21 14.41 -3.01 -8.07
CA LEU A 21 13.61 -4.23 -7.96
C LEU A 21 12.74 -4.15 -6.71
N PHE A 22 11.51 -4.63 -6.81
CA PHE A 22 10.61 -4.69 -5.67
C PHE A 22 11.15 -5.58 -4.55
N SER A 23 11.76 -6.73 -4.91
CA SER A 23 12.42 -7.62 -3.95
C SER A 23 13.55 -6.94 -3.18
N THR A 24 14.29 -6.03 -3.82
CA THR A 24 15.34 -5.25 -3.14
C THR A 24 14.76 -4.29 -2.12
N LEU A 25 13.63 -3.65 -2.41
CA LEU A 25 12.93 -2.81 -1.44
C LEU A 25 12.49 -3.64 -0.23
N MET A 26 11.88 -4.81 -0.47
CA MET A 26 11.43 -5.69 0.63
C MET A 26 12.59 -6.12 1.53
N LYS A 27 13.71 -6.52 0.95
CA LYS A 27 14.92 -6.87 1.70
C LYS A 27 15.41 -5.71 2.57
N ARG A 28 15.41 -4.48 2.04
CA ARG A 28 15.80 -3.29 2.81
C ARG A 28 14.86 -2.98 3.96
N ILE A 29 13.55 -3.14 3.77
CA ILE A 29 12.58 -2.96 4.86
C ILE A 29 12.89 -3.93 6.00
N GLU A 30 13.19 -5.20 5.70
CA GLU A 30 13.57 -6.19 6.70
C GLU A 30 14.88 -5.84 7.40
N GLU A 31 15.92 -5.51 6.65
CA GLU A 31 17.24 -5.14 7.18
C GLU A 31 17.14 -3.89 8.08
N GLN A 32 16.46 -2.85 7.62
CA GLN A 32 16.32 -1.61 8.36
C GLN A 32 15.49 -1.79 9.63
N SER A 33 14.44 -2.61 9.59
CA SER A 33 13.64 -2.92 10.77
C SER A 33 14.44 -3.57 11.88
N THR A 34 15.49 -4.34 11.53
CA THR A 34 16.40 -4.97 12.48
C THR A 34 17.39 -3.96 13.07
N ILE A 35 17.94 -3.07 12.24
CA ILE A 35 18.85 -2.02 12.67
C ILE A 35 18.16 -1.07 13.65
N ASP A 36 16.94 -0.67 13.35
CA ASP A 36 16.16 0.27 14.15
C ASP A 36 15.38 -0.38 15.30
N SER A 37 15.52 -1.69 15.50
CA SER A 37 14.80 -2.46 16.54
C SER A 37 15.01 -1.96 17.98
N ILE A 38 16.10 -1.24 18.24
CA ILE A 38 16.37 -0.60 19.54
C ILE A 38 15.42 0.59 19.79
N ARG A 39 14.98 1.27 18.74
CA ARG A 39 14.16 2.49 18.83
C ARG A 39 12.69 2.24 18.54
N TYR A 40 12.39 1.26 17.69
CA TYR A 40 11.04 1.04 17.15
C TYR A 40 10.67 -0.45 17.17
N ASN A 41 9.38 -0.74 17.27
CA ASN A 41 8.87 -2.08 17.05
C ASN A 41 9.12 -2.48 15.58
N PRO A 42 9.86 -3.56 15.30
CA PRO A 42 10.20 -3.97 13.93
C PRO A 42 8.96 -4.21 13.04
N ASP A 43 7.90 -4.82 13.58
CA ASP A 43 6.70 -5.10 12.79
C ASP A 43 5.94 -3.82 12.44
N LYS A 44 5.91 -2.86 13.37
CA LYS A 44 5.35 -1.53 13.08
C LYS A 44 6.16 -0.80 12.01
N TYR A 45 7.50 -0.84 12.10
CA TYR A 45 8.37 -0.25 11.09
C TYR A 45 8.09 -0.81 9.70
N LYS A 46 8.02 -2.13 9.57
CA LYS A 46 7.74 -2.81 8.28
C LYS A 46 6.38 -2.42 7.72
N GLY A 47 5.36 -2.37 8.57
CA GLY A 47 4.03 -1.90 8.20
C GLY A 47 4.05 -0.47 7.66
N ASP A 48 4.60 0.47 8.45
CA ASP A 48 4.70 1.89 8.08
C ASP A 48 5.50 2.10 6.78
N ALA A 49 6.61 1.35 6.61
CA ALA A 49 7.45 1.42 5.42
C ALA A 49 6.71 0.93 4.16
N PHE A 50 5.96 -0.15 4.29
CA PHE A 50 5.19 -0.68 3.17
C PHE A 50 3.96 0.20 2.86
N GLU A 51 3.28 0.75 3.86
CA GLU A 51 2.23 1.75 3.66
C GLU A 51 2.75 2.96 2.90
N PHE A 52 3.90 3.52 3.30
CA PHE A 52 4.52 4.63 2.60
C PHE A 52 4.89 4.29 1.15
N PHE A 53 5.41 3.09 0.91
CA PHE A 53 5.66 2.61 -0.45
C PHE A 53 4.36 2.56 -1.27
N VAL A 54 3.25 2.05 -0.73
CA VAL A 54 1.96 1.98 -1.44
C VAL A 54 1.42 3.39 -1.72
N GLU A 55 1.61 4.35 -0.82
CA GLU A 55 1.28 5.76 -1.09
C GLU A 55 2.05 6.30 -2.30
N LEU A 56 3.37 6.06 -2.36
CA LEU A 56 4.21 6.43 -3.51
C LEU A 56 3.73 5.73 -4.79
N PHE A 57 3.47 4.43 -4.70
CA PHE A 57 3.02 3.62 -5.82
C PHE A 57 1.72 4.14 -6.42
N LEU A 58 0.72 4.43 -5.59
CA LEU A 58 -0.57 4.94 -6.03
C LEU A 58 -0.48 6.40 -6.50
N THR A 59 0.42 7.21 -5.94
CA THR A 59 0.67 8.59 -6.38
C THR A 59 1.30 8.66 -7.75
N ILE A 60 2.31 7.83 -8.00
CA ILE A 60 3.02 7.76 -9.28
C ILE A 60 2.12 7.10 -10.32
N ASN A 61 1.29 6.16 -9.88
CA ASN A 61 0.39 5.35 -10.71
C ASN A 61 1.14 4.81 -11.97
N PRO A 62 2.18 4.00 -11.79
CA PRO A 62 3.20 3.74 -12.81
C PRO A 62 2.67 2.98 -14.00
N VAL A 63 1.50 2.39 -13.88
CA VAL A 63 1.03 1.46 -14.87
C VAL A 63 -0.48 1.37 -14.87
N ASP A 64 -1.06 2.13 -15.73
CA ASP A 64 -2.35 1.86 -16.31
C ASP A 64 -3.46 1.34 -15.36
N ASN A 65 -4.55 0.99 -15.96
CA ASN A 65 -5.80 0.52 -15.37
C ASN A 65 -5.71 -0.79 -14.57
N ARG A 66 -4.58 -1.49 -14.54
CA ARG A 66 -4.44 -2.76 -13.80
C ARG A 66 -4.48 -2.57 -12.30
N VAL A 67 -3.98 -1.44 -11.80
CA VAL A 67 -4.01 -1.10 -10.37
C VAL A 67 -5.44 -0.77 -9.95
N GLY A 68 -6.11 0.13 -10.66
CA GLY A 68 -7.52 0.45 -10.51
C GLY A 68 -7.86 1.38 -9.34
N VAL A 69 -6.86 2.03 -8.74
CA VAL A 69 -7.05 3.05 -7.70
C VAL A 69 -6.42 4.36 -8.16
N TYR A 70 -7.20 5.42 -8.14
CA TYR A 70 -6.81 6.77 -8.52
C TYR A 70 -7.07 7.74 -7.38
N ASN A 71 -6.46 8.91 -7.44
CA ASN A 71 -6.68 9.99 -6.46
C ASN A 71 -6.57 9.53 -4.99
N TYR A 72 -5.64 8.60 -4.73
CA TYR A 72 -5.45 8.01 -3.42
C TYR A 72 -5.08 9.06 -2.37
N LYS A 73 -5.71 8.96 -1.21
CA LYS A 73 -5.43 9.78 -0.03
C LYS A 73 -5.32 8.88 1.19
N PRO A 74 -4.17 8.90 1.90
CA PRO A 74 -4.04 8.14 3.14
C PRO A 74 -4.98 8.69 4.22
N LEU A 75 -5.52 7.79 5.05
CA LEU A 75 -6.29 8.17 6.22
C LEU A 75 -5.36 8.45 7.40
N PRO A 76 -5.68 9.45 8.25
CA PRO A 76 -4.95 9.64 9.50
C PRO A 76 -5.07 8.40 10.39
N SER A 77 -3.99 8.04 11.10
CA SER A 77 -3.90 6.83 11.93
C SER A 77 -5.01 6.70 12.98
N HIS A 78 -5.56 7.82 13.49
CA HIS A 78 -6.66 7.82 14.45
C HIS A 78 -8.04 7.53 13.81
N LYS A 79 -8.12 7.50 12.48
CA LYS A 79 -9.33 7.16 11.70
C LYS A 79 -9.21 5.81 10.99
N ASP A 80 -8.11 5.12 11.22
CA ASP A 80 -7.82 3.80 10.67
C ASP A 80 -8.67 2.74 11.41
N ASN A 81 -9.87 2.55 10.92
CA ASN A 81 -10.79 1.50 11.39
C ASN A 81 -10.76 0.25 10.49
N GLY A 82 -9.62 -0.02 9.85
CA GLY A 82 -9.44 -1.15 8.92
C GLY A 82 -9.29 -0.74 7.46
N ALA A 83 -9.19 0.58 7.18
CA ALA A 83 -8.79 1.10 5.88
C ALA A 83 -7.64 2.10 6.06
N ASP A 84 -6.56 1.95 5.31
CA ASP A 84 -5.38 2.82 5.35
C ASP A 84 -5.54 4.06 4.46
N GLY A 85 -6.47 4.01 3.50
CA GLY A 85 -6.74 5.14 2.62
C GLY A 85 -8.04 5.00 1.83
N ILE A 86 -8.35 6.08 1.13
CA ILE A 86 -9.47 6.20 0.20
C ILE A 86 -8.97 6.64 -1.17
N GLY A 87 -9.72 6.35 -2.21
CA GLY A 87 -9.44 6.77 -3.56
C GLY A 87 -10.67 6.68 -4.44
N GLU A 88 -10.46 6.70 -5.74
CA GLU A 88 -11.47 6.48 -6.76
C GLU A 88 -11.11 5.25 -7.58
N ASN A 89 -12.08 4.44 -7.95
CA ASN A 89 -11.87 3.32 -8.86
C ASN A 89 -11.91 3.77 -10.33
N MET A 90 -11.81 2.84 -11.27
CA MET A 90 -11.81 3.12 -12.71
C MET A 90 -13.11 3.79 -13.22
N ASP A 91 -14.20 3.61 -12.51
CA ASP A 91 -15.52 4.20 -12.88
C ASP A 91 -15.75 5.56 -12.19
N GLY A 92 -14.76 6.06 -11.41
CA GLY A 92 -14.87 7.29 -10.63
C GLY A 92 -15.66 7.13 -9.32
N ASP A 93 -16.00 5.90 -8.94
CA ASP A 93 -16.63 5.61 -7.66
C ASP A 93 -15.61 5.63 -6.51
N ASN A 94 -16.01 6.09 -5.35
CA ASN A 94 -15.19 6.01 -4.15
C ASN A 94 -14.80 4.57 -3.83
N CYS A 95 -13.55 4.36 -3.47
CA CYS A 95 -13.02 3.08 -3.04
C CYS A 95 -12.20 3.22 -1.75
N VAL A 96 -12.04 2.10 -1.04
CA VAL A 96 -11.21 1.99 0.18
C VAL A 96 -10.05 1.04 -0.06
N VAL A 97 -8.94 1.37 0.58
CA VAL A 97 -7.68 0.64 0.45
C VAL A 97 -7.21 0.18 1.81
N GLN A 98 -6.79 -1.07 1.91
CA GLN A 98 -6.05 -1.60 3.04
C GLN A 98 -4.68 -2.09 2.58
N VAL A 99 -3.66 -1.84 3.40
CA VAL A 99 -2.27 -2.23 3.15
C VAL A 99 -1.84 -3.26 4.19
N LYS A 100 -1.24 -4.37 3.76
CA LYS A 100 -0.80 -5.44 4.66
C LYS A 100 0.61 -5.90 4.32
N TYR A 101 1.56 -5.62 5.22
CA TYR A 101 2.88 -6.23 5.15
C TYR A 101 2.86 -7.66 5.69
N ARG A 102 3.51 -8.59 4.99
CA ARG A 102 3.79 -9.97 5.43
C ARG A 102 5.21 -10.34 5.01
N GLY A 103 6.02 -10.83 5.97
CA GLY A 103 7.39 -11.25 5.68
C GLY A 103 7.48 -12.50 4.80
N ASN A 104 6.43 -13.35 4.82
CA ASN A 104 6.33 -14.51 3.95
C ASN A 104 5.53 -14.16 2.68
N THR A 105 6.22 -14.13 1.55
CA THR A 105 5.62 -13.79 0.24
C THR A 105 4.73 -14.88 -0.34
N ASP A 106 4.80 -16.12 0.17
CA ASP A 106 3.89 -17.22 -0.20
C ASP A 106 2.64 -17.29 0.67
N TYR A 107 2.54 -16.43 1.69
CA TYR A 107 1.40 -16.37 2.59
C TYR A 107 0.13 -15.99 1.83
N LEU A 108 -0.99 -16.60 2.24
CA LEU A 108 -2.33 -16.27 1.73
C LEU A 108 -3.11 -15.58 2.85
N LEU A 109 -3.52 -14.34 2.60
CA LEU A 109 -4.26 -13.55 3.57
C LEU A 109 -5.64 -14.15 3.86
N THR A 110 -6.02 -14.17 5.12
CA THR A 110 -7.34 -14.65 5.57
C THR A 110 -8.17 -13.50 6.14
N ALA A 111 -9.49 -13.64 6.10
CA ALA A 111 -10.39 -12.60 6.59
C ALA A 111 -10.23 -12.34 8.10
N ASN A 112 -10.02 -13.40 8.87
CA ASN A 112 -9.97 -13.32 10.33
C ASN A 112 -8.57 -12.97 10.85
N GLU A 113 -7.54 -13.73 10.48
CA GLU A 113 -6.18 -13.51 10.97
C GLU A 113 -5.60 -12.18 10.52
N ASP A 114 -5.92 -11.77 9.30
CA ASP A 114 -5.47 -10.49 8.72
C ASP A 114 -6.46 -9.34 8.94
N ARG A 115 -7.57 -9.60 9.63
CA ARG A 115 -8.62 -8.62 9.93
C ARG A 115 -9.17 -7.91 8.70
N LEU A 116 -9.25 -8.62 7.57
CA LEU A 116 -9.72 -8.03 6.31
C LEU A 116 -11.21 -7.70 6.32
N SER A 117 -12.00 -8.36 7.18
CA SER A 117 -13.41 -8.00 7.40
C SER A 117 -13.57 -6.56 7.88
N ASN A 118 -12.57 -6.00 8.57
CA ASN A 118 -12.59 -4.60 8.98
C ASN A 118 -12.57 -3.64 7.79
N LEU A 119 -11.98 -4.02 6.66
CA LEU A 119 -12.01 -3.21 5.43
C LEU A 119 -13.44 -2.97 4.94
N ILE A 120 -14.30 -4.00 5.03
CA ILE A 120 -15.71 -3.89 4.63
C ILE A 120 -16.46 -2.94 5.57
N VAL A 121 -16.22 -3.07 6.88
CA VAL A 121 -16.82 -2.19 7.90
C VAL A 121 -16.35 -0.75 7.70
N ALA A 122 -15.05 -0.55 7.54
CA ALA A 122 -14.46 0.78 7.29
C ALA A 122 -15.02 1.40 6.01
N GLY A 123 -15.14 0.61 4.93
CA GLY A 123 -15.76 1.06 3.69
C GLY A 123 -17.18 1.58 3.91
N SER A 124 -18.01 0.84 4.63
CA SER A 124 -19.39 1.25 4.93
C SER A 124 -19.44 2.56 5.72
N LEU A 125 -18.55 2.71 6.71
CA LEU A 125 -18.46 3.96 7.50
C LEU A 125 -18.01 5.16 6.67
N LEU A 126 -17.26 4.93 5.59
CA LEU A 126 -16.79 5.95 4.66
C LEU A 126 -17.72 6.14 3.46
N GLY A 127 -18.91 5.52 3.47
CA GLY A 127 -19.89 5.61 2.38
C GLY A 127 -19.57 4.74 1.17
N VAL A 128 -18.61 3.81 1.30
CA VAL A 128 -18.25 2.84 0.27
C VAL A 128 -18.93 1.51 0.58
N ASN A 129 -20.09 1.30 0.01
CA ASN A 129 -20.88 0.09 0.23
C ASN A 129 -20.29 -1.11 -0.50
N PHE A 130 -20.32 -2.26 0.17
CA PHE A 130 -19.97 -3.54 -0.42
C PHE A 130 -21.13 -4.07 -1.26
N ASP A 131 -21.03 -3.91 -2.59
CA ASP A 131 -22.07 -4.35 -3.52
C ASP A 131 -21.75 -5.72 -4.12
N MET A 132 -22.50 -6.73 -3.70
CA MET A 132 -22.35 -8.11 -4.14
C MET A 132 -22.83 -8.34 -5.59
N ASN A 133 -23.59 -7.41 -6.18
CA ASN A 133 -24.25 -7.61 -7.45
C ASN A 133 -23.51 -7.03 -8.67
N LYS A 134 -22.60 -6.07 -8.45
CA LYS A 134 -21.81 -5.46 -9.54
C LYS A 134 -20.60 -6.32 -9.92
N LYS A 135 -20.58 -6.86 -11.12
CA LYS A 135 -19.39 -7.53 -11.68
C LYS A 135 -18.34 -6.49 -12.10
N ASN A 136 -17.07 -6.77 -11.80
CA ASN A 136 -15.88 -6.02 -12.26
C ASN A 136 -15.74 -4.57 -11.77
N ASN A 137 -16.56 -4.12 -10.84
CA ASN A 137 -16.40 -2.81 -10.21
C ASN A 137 -15.91 -2.98 -8.77
N PHE A 138 -14.60 -3.03 -8.62
CA PHE A 138 -14.00 -3.14 -7.30
C PHE A 138 -14.04 -1.80 -6.58
N ARG A 139 -14.47 -1.82 -5.32
CA ARG A 139 -14.45 -0.67 -4.41
C ARG A 139 -13.64 -0.93 -3.14
N HIS A 140 -13.17 -2.15 -2.96
CA HIS A 140 -12.36 -2.58 -1.84
C HIS A 140 -11.08 -3.19 -2.38
N PHE A 141 -9.93 -2.62 -1.96
CA PHE A 141 -8.61 -3.00 -2.46
C PHE A 141 -7.71 -3.38 -1.30
N VAL A 142 -6.94 -4.45 -1.48
CA VAL A 142 -5.89 -4.88 -0.55
C VAL A 142 -4.57 -4.87 -1.31
N PHE A 143 -3.61 -4.09 -0.84
CA PHE A 143 -2.22 -4.11 -1.31
C PHE A 143 -1.37 -4.85 -0.27
N THR A 144 -0.62 -5.86 -0.71
CA THR A 144 0.10 -6.71 0.23
C THR A 144 1.42 -7.24 -0.32
N THR A 145 2.36 -7.52 0.58
CA THR A 145 3.57 -8.30 0.27
C THR A 145 3.34 -9.81 0.32
N ALA A 146 2.16 -10.26 0.73
CA ALA A 146 1.74 -11.66 0.62
C ALA A 146 1.43 -12.04 -0.83
N LYS A 147 1.21 -13.32 -1.08
CA LYS A 147 0.91 -13.84 -2.42
C LYS A 147 -0.44 -13.34 -2.94
N SER A 148 -1.50 -13.52 -2.17
CA SER A 148 -2.88 -13.14 -2.52
C SER A 148 -3.82 -13.37 -1.33
N LEU A 149 -5.13 -13.26 -1.57
CA LEU A 149 -6.15 -13.76 -0.64
C LEU A 149 -6.21 -15.29 -0.67
N HIS A 150 -6.50 -15.88 0.49
CA HIS A 150 -6.86 -17.30 0.55
C HIS A 150 -8.18 -17.52 -0.20
N PHE A 151 -8.31 -18.64 -0.93
CA PHE A 151 -9.48 -18.95 -1.76
C PHE A 151 -10.81 -18.81 -0.99
N TYR A 152 -10.88 -19.32 0.23
CA TYR A 152 -12.09 -19.21 1.04
C TYR A 152 -12.44 -17.75 1.36
N THR A 153 -11.44 -16.92 1.64
CA THR A 153 -11.63 -15.49 1.91
C THR A 153 -12.15 -14.77 0.66
N ASP A 154 -11.52 -15.01 -0.47
CA ASP A 154 -11.88 -14.34 -1.72
C ASP A 154 -13.25 -14.79 -2.24
N GLU A 155 -13.42 -16.07 -2.50
CA GLU A 155 -14.61 -16.59 -3.18
C GLU A 155 -15.82 -16.78 -2.25
N GLN A 156 -15.60 -17.21 -1.02
CA GLN A 156 -16.71 -17.55 -0.12
C GLN A 156 -17.14 -16.35 0.74
N MET A 157 -16.19 -15.55 1.24
CA MET A 157 -16.52 -14.42 2.09
C MET A 157 -16.71 -13.14 1.31
N PHE A 158 -15.80 -12.81 0.40
CA PHE A 158 -15.85 -11.56 -0.36
C PHE A 158 -16.47 -11.70 -1.75
N LYS A 159 -16.84 -12.91 -2.17
CA LYS A 159 -17.48 -13.17 -3.48
C LYS A 159 -16.72 -12.57 -4.66
N GLY A 160 -15.37 -12.57 -4.61
CA GLY A 160 -14.52 -11.96 -5.63
C GLY A 160 -14.69 -10.45 -5.77
N LYS A 161 -15.12 -9.73 -4.71
CA LYS A 161 -15.38 -8.28 -4.74
C LYS A 161 -14.29 -7.42 -4.10
N VAL A 162 -13.28 -8.06 -3.52
CA VAL A 162 -12.08 -7.40 -3.02
C VAL A 162 -10.95 -7.66 -4.01
N LYS A 163 -10.38 -6.59 -4.55
CA LYS A 163 -9.21 -6.73 -5.43
C LYS A 163 -7.94 -6.78 -4.59
N CYS A 164 -7.26 -7.90 -4.65
CA CYS A 164 -5.95 -8.05 -4.01
C CYS A 164 -4.83 -7.81 -5.02
N PHE A 165 -3.85 -6.99 -4.62
CA PHE A 165 -2.63 -6.72 -5.36
C PHE A 165 -1.45 -7.19 -4.51
N GLY A 166 -0.90 -8.35 -4.87
CA GLY A 166 0.08 -9.07 -4.07
C GLY A 166 1.51 -8.88 -4.55
N TYR A 167 2.41 -9.64 -3.93
CA TYR A 167 3.85 -9.55 -4.18
C TYR A 167 4.24 -9.72 -5.65
N GLU A 168 3.66 -10.71 -6.34
CA GLU A 168 4.01 -10.98 -7.74
C GLU A 168 3.47 -9.92 -8.71
N GLU A 169 2.33 -9.30 -8.40
CA GLU A 169 1.81 -8.18 -9.16
C GLU A 169 2.75 -6.97 -9.08
N PHE A 170 3.24 -6.66 -7.86
CA PHE A 170 4.25 -5.61 -7.69
C PHE A 170 5.53 -5.91 -8.48
N ARG A 171 6.04 -7.14 -8.40
CA ARG A 171 7.24 -7.52 -9.15
C ARG A 171 7.06 -7.34 -10.65
N LYS A 172 5.96 -7.85 -11.21
CA LYS A 172 5.67 -7.74 -12.64
C LYS A 172 5.60 -6.30 -13.15
N LEU A 173 5.15 -5.37 -12.32
CA LEU A 173 5.03 -3.96 -12.70
C LEU A 173 6.29 -3.16 -12.46
N LEU A 174 7.06 -3.50 -11.43
CA LEU A 174 8.08 -2.63 -10.87
C LEU A 174 9.52 -3.12 -11.06
N ASP A 175 9.74 -4.44 -11.22
CA ASP A 175 11.09 -4.94 -11.44
C ASP A 175 11.63 -4.36 -12.75
N ASN A 176 12.78 -3.68 -12.65
CA ASN A 176 13.43 -2.95 -13.73
C ASN A 176 12.61 -1.79 -14.36
N ASN A 177 11.55 -1.32 -13.69
CA ASN A 177 10.85 -0.11 -14.10
C ASN A 177 11.64 1.13 -13.66
N ILE A 178 12.63 1.51 -14.44
CA ILE A 178 13.56 2.61 -14.12
C ILE A 178 12.79 3.93 -13.91
N HIS A 179 11.76 4.18 -14.69
CA HIS A 179 10.96 5.39 -14.58
C HIS A 179 10.25 5.48 -13.22
N PHE A 180 9.60 4.39 -12.80
CA PHE A 180 8.95 4.34 -11.49
C PHE A 180 9.93 4.58 -10.34
N TRP A 181 11.03 3.85 -10.31
CA TRP A 181 12.01 3.97 -9.22
C TRP A 181 12.73 5.33 -9.20
N SER A 182 12.95 5.92 -10.37
CA SER A 182 13.49 7.29 -10.46
C SER A 182 12.52 8.30 -9.86
N LYS A 183 11.23 8.17 -10.20
CA LYS A 183 10.19 9.06 -9.67
C LYS A 183 9.99 8.90 -8.16
N CYS A 184 10.06 7.66 -7.64
CA CYS A 184 10.06 7.41 -6.18
C CYS A 184 11.18 8.20 -5.50
N ARG A 185 12.41 8.09 -6.02
CA ARG A 185 13.58 8.79 -5.44
C ARG A 185 13.46 10.31 -5.51
N GLU A 186 12.90 10.84 -6.59
CA GLU A 186 12.64 12.27 -6.74
C GLU A 186 11.68 12.77 -5.66
N ILE A 187 10.50 12.13 -5.53
CA ILE A 187 9.49 12.50 -4.54
C ILE A 187 10.04 12.37 -3.11
N VAL A 188 10.72 11.27 -2.81
CA VAL A 188 11.29 11.02 -1.47
C VAL A 188 12.36 12.05 -1.13
N ARG A 189 13.18 12.48 -2.10
CA ARG A 189 14.16 13.55 -1.91
C ARG A 189 13.50 14.88 -1.58
N GLU A 190 12.40 15.21 -2.24
CA GLU A 190 11.64 16.44 -1.96
C GLU A 190 11.00 16.43 -0.57
N LEU A 191 10.70 15.25 -0.03
CA LEU A 191 10.14 15.07 1.32
C LEU A 191 11.22 15.12 2.42
N ASP A 192 12.49 14.93 2.09
CA ASP A 192 13.59 14.94 3.07
C ASP A 192 13.80 16.37 3.61
N PRO A 193 13.57 16.61 4.92
CA PRO A 193 13.77 17.94 5.52
C PRO A 193 15.19 18.50 5.34
N ARG A 194 16.19 17.62 5.20
CA ARG A 194 17.59 18.01 4.99
C ARG A 194 17.82 18.66 3.64
N HIS A 195 17.00 18.31 2.64
CA HIS A 195 17.10 18.89 1.30
C HIS A 195 16.64 20.37 1.28
N LYS A 196 15.67 20.73 2.12
CA LYS A 196 15.15 22.10 2.24
C LYS A 196 16.13 23.10 2.86
N LEU A 197 17.17 22.61 3.53
CA LEU A 197 18.22 23.46 4.16
C LEU A 197 19.35 23.85 3.21
N ILE A 198 19.39 23.29 1.99
CA ILE A 198 20.44 23.55 1.01
C ILE A 198 20.03 24.62 -0.01
N GLU A 199 18.75 24.98 -0.08
CA GLU A 199 18.20 25.97 -1.02
C GLU A 199 18.04 27.39 -0.43
N VAL A 200 18.76 27.70 0.68
CA VAL A 200 18.75 29.04 1.31
C VAL A 200 20.07 29.75 1.09
#